data_07a461b9d479784ed4c915402c34fa39
#
_entry.id   07a461b9d479784ed4c915402c34fa39
#
_cell.length_a   1.000
_cell.length_b   1.000
_cell.length_c   1.000
_cell.angle_alpha   90.00
_cell.angle_beta   90.00
_cell.angle_gamma   90.00
#
_symmetry.space_group_name_H-M   'P 1'
#
loop_
_entity.id
_entity.type
_entity.pdbx_description
1 polymer ?
#
loop_
_entity_poly.entity_id
_entity_poly.type
_entity_poly.pdbx_seq_one_letter_code
_entity_poly.pdbx_strand_id
1 'polypeptide(L)'
;PIELQKVYRQTDPVFINVLDRIRNNAARKQELDTLNGRYFPSFEPQNEDMYITLATRRDQVDFINEKKLAELPGEEYVSVGKIEGDFPESSLPTQLNLSIKEQAQVIFIDNDYERRWVNGTIGMVSGIDENGNVYVLLESGVEHLVEPTSWRNYKYKYNEKERRIEEEIVGTFE
;
A
#
# COMPACT_ATOMS: atom_id res chain seq x y z
N PRO A 1 -28.91 -6.79 -8.16
CA PRO A 1 -27.50 -6.43 -8.32
C PRO A 1 -27.38 -5.01 -8.84
N ILE A 2 -26.41 -4.26 -8.34
CA ILE A 2 -26.10 -2.91 -8.82
C ILE A 2 -24.82 -3.03 -9.62
N GLU A 3 -24.84 -2.55 -10.87
CA GLU A 3 -23.66 -2.52 -11.75
C GLU A 3 -23.05 -1.13 -11.74
N LEU A 4 -21.75 -1.04 -11.45
CA LEU A 4 -20.99 0.21 -11.49
C LEU A 4 -20.49 0.44 -12.92
N GLN A 5 -20.96 1.52 -13.57
CA GLN A 5 -20.68 1.80 -14.97
C GLN A 5 -19.59 2.84 -15.21
N LYS A 6 -19.28 3.67 -14.19
CA LYS A 6 -18.31 4.76 -14.35
C LYS A 6 -16.95 4.39 -13.74
N VAL A 7 -15.91 4.52 -14.56
CA VAL A 7 -14.52 4.38 -14.13
C VAL A 7 -14.00 5.73 -13.68
N TYR A 8 -13.54 5.81 -12.41
CA TYR A 8 -12.99 7.04 -11.82
C TYR A 8 -11.46 7.01 -11.70
N ARG A 9 -10.86 5.81 -11.67
CA ARG A 9 -9.42 5.63 -11.45
C ARG A 9 -8.59 5.97 -12.68
N GLN A 10 -9.15 5.72 -13.90
CA GLN A 10 -8.46 5.91 -15.17
C GLN A 10 -9.22 6.93 -16.02
N THR A 11 -8.47 7.79 -16.72
CA THR A 11 -9.02 8.82 -17.60
C THR A 11 -8.73 8.56 -19.09
N ASP A 12 -7.76 7.72 -19.41
CA ASP A 12 -7.42 7.34 -20.78
C ASP A 12 -8.46 6.35 -21.33
N PRO A 13 -9.29 6.74 -22.33
CA PRO A 13 -10.33 5.89 -22.87
C PRO A 13 -9.78 4.67 -23.62
N VAL A 14 -8.59 4.76 -24.19
CA VAL A 14 -7.95 3.62 -24.89
C VAL A 14 -7.55 2.57 -23.87
N PHE A 15 -6.93 2.99 -22.78
CA PHE A 15 -6.52 2.08 -21.71
C PHE A 15 -7.74 1.46 -20.98
N ILE A 16 -8.79 2.25 -20.71
CA ILE A 16 -10.05 1.74 -20.14
C ILE A 16 -10.64 0.65 -21.04
N ASN A 17 -10.70 0.87 -22.36
CA ASN A 17 -11.22 -0.12 -23.31
C ASN A 17 -10.37 -1.41 -23.30
N VAL A 18 -9.04 -1.29 -23.25
CA VAL A 18 -8.14 -2.46 -23.14
C VAL A 18 -8.45 -3.26 -21.89
N LEU A 19 -8.57 -2.60 -20.72
CA LEU A 19 -8.89 -3.25 -19.46
C LEU A 19 -10.27 -3.94 -19.48
N ASP A 20 -11.28 -3.30 -20.05
CA ASP A 20 -12.62 -3.87 -20.17
C ASP A 20 -12.65 -5.11 -21.08
N ARG A 21 -11.92 -5.07 -22.19
CA ARG A 21 -11.80 -6.22 -23.08
C ARG A 21 -11.10 -7.40 -22.41
N ILE A 22 -10.05 -7.15 -21.61
CA ILE A 22 -9.38 -8.19 -20.83
C ILE A 22 -10.32 -8.78 -19.78
N ARG A 23 -11.01 -7.93 -19.03
CA ARG A 23 -11.99 -8.35 -18.00
C ARG A 23 -13.07 -9.26 -18.57
N ASN A 24 -13.56 -8.93 -19.77
CA ASN A 24 -14.62 -9.67 -20.44
C ASN A 24 -14.11 -10.84 -21.30
N ASN A 25 -12.82 -11.19 -21.21
CA ASN A 25 -12.17 -12.21 -22.04
C ASN A 25 -12.41 -11.99 -23.56
N ALA A 26 -12.43 -10.73 -23.97
CA ALA A 26 -12.70 -10.29 -25.35
C ALA A 26 -11.50 -9.57 -25.98
N ALA A 27 -10.33 -9.59 -25.31
CA ALA A 27 -9.10 -9.00 -25.81
C ALA A 27 -8.64 -9.72 -27.08
N ARG A 28 -8.25 -8.94 -28.08
CA ARG A 28 -7.70 -9.41 -29.34
C ARG A 28 -6.25 -8.98 -29.48
N LYS A 29 -5.64 -9.30 -30.59
CA LYS A 29 -4.24 -8.97 -30.88
C LYS A 29 -3.93 -7.48 -30.70
N GLN A 30 -4.83 -6.60 -31.10
CA GLN A 30 -4.63 -5.14 -31.01
C GLN A 30 -4.49 -4.68 -29.54
N GLU A 31 -5.33 -5.17 -28.62
CA GLU A 31 -5.26 -4.84 -27.21
C GLU A 31 -3.97 -5.42 -26.58
N LEU A 32 -3.60 -6.64 -26.97
CA LEU A 32 -2.35 -7.27 -26.51
C LEU A 32 -1.12 -6.54 -27.05
N ASP A 33 -1.12 -6.10 -28.30
CA ASP A 33 -0.02 -5.32 -28.88
C ASP A 33 0.12 -3.96 -28.16
N THR A 34 -1.00 -3.35 -27.74
CA THR A 34 -0.99 -2.11 -26.95
C THR A 34 -0.33 -2.32 -25.60
N LEU A 35 -0.63 -3.43 -24.89
CA LEU A 35 0.01 -3.77 -23.62
C LEU A 35 1.49 -4.14 -23.81
N ASN A 36 1.79 -4.97 -24.82
CA ASN A 36 3.15 -5.41 -25.10
C ASN A 36 4.07 -4.25 -25.51
N GLY A 37 3.51 -3.15 -26.05
CA GLY A 37 4.22 -1.90 -26.29
C GLY A 37 4.76 -1.23 -25.00
N ARG A 38 4.32 -1.68 -23.81
CA ARG A 38 4.82 -1.24 -22.50
C ARG A 38 5.81 -2.23 -21.89
N TYR A 39 6.15 -3.30 -22.59
CA TYR A 39 7.14 -4.28 -22.14
C TYR A 39 8.55 -3.82 -22.48
N PHE A 40 9.32 -3.48 -21.46
CA PHE A 40 10.71 -3.03 -21.55
C PHE A 40 11.59 -3.95 -20.67
N PRO A 41 12.13 -5.06 -21.20
CA PRO A 41 12.81 -6.07 -20.39
C PRO A 41 14.11 -5.58 -19.73
N SER A 42 14.70 -4.52 -20.26
CA SER A 42 15.92 -3.90 -19.73
C SER A 42 15.64 -2.59 -19.01
N PHE A 43 14.39 -2.36 -18.58
CA PHE A 43 14.05 -1.14 -17.85
C PHE A 43 14.55 -1.24 -16.41
N GLU A 44 15.42 -0.31 -16.06
CA GLU A 44 15.92 -0.13 -14.69
C GLU A 44 15.57 1.28 -14.23
N PRO A 45 14.61 1.43 -13.29
CA PRO A 45 14.26 2.74 -12.76
C PRO A 45 15.42 3.30 -11.94
N GLN A 46 15.66 4.60 -12.04
CA GLN A 46 16.55 5.29 -11.11
C GLN A 46 15.88 5.46 -9.76
N ASN A 47 16.65 5.54 -8.68
CA ASN A 47 16.09 5.64 -7.32
C ASN A 47 15.24 6.90 -7.12
N GLU A 48 15.56 7.97 -7.84
CA GLU A 48 14.85 9.26 -7.77
C GLU A 48 13.49 9.27 -8.48
N ASP A 49 13.23 8.26 -9.33
CA ASP A 49 12.01 8.23 -10.16
C ASP A 49 10.75 7.79 -9.40
N MET A 50 10.86 7.42 -8.13
CA MET A 50 9.75 6.98 -7.27
C MET A 50 8.90 5.83 -7.87
N TYR A 51 9.53 4.96 -8.68
CA TYR A 51 8.85 3.78 -9.23
C TYR A 51 8.54 2.76 -8.16
N ILE A 52 7.38 2.10 -8.29
CA ILE A 52 7.01 0.95 -7.47
C ILE A 52 6.99 -0.32 -8.31
N THR A 53 7.40 -1.43 -7.72
CA THR A 53 7.29 -2.75 -8.34
C THR A 53 6.01 -3.44 -7.88
N LEU A 54 5.17 -3.82 -8.84
CA LEU A 54 3.97 -4.62 -8.57
C LEU A 54 4.29 -6.09 -8.82
N ALA A 55 4.07 -6.93 -7.82
CA ALA A 55 4.25 -8.37 -7.92
C ALA A 55 2.95 -9.11 -7.54
N THR A 56 2.78 -10.31 -8.06
CA THR A 56 1.61 -11.15 -7.81
C THR A 56 1.70 -11.97 -6.53
N ARG A 57 2.91 -12.06 -5.93
CA ARG A 57 3.20 -12.87 -4.76
C ARG A 57 3.87 -12.01 -3.69
N ARG A 58 3.42 -12.18 -2.44
CA ARG A 58 3.95 -11.43 -1.28
C ARG A 58 5.43 -11.70 -1.03
N ASP A 59 5.88 -12.96 -1.13
CA ASP A 59 7.28 -13.32 -0.95
C ASP A 59 8.24 -12.63 -1.95
N GLN A 60 7.77 -12.35 -3.16
CA GLN A 60 8.53 -11.56 -4.13
C GLN A 60 8.61 -10.08 -3.73
N VAL A 61 7.52 -9.54 -3.19
CA VAL A 61 7.49 -8.16 -2.68
C VAL A 61 8.47 -8.02 -1.52
N ASP A 62 8.40 -8.93 -0.54
CA ASP A 62 9.26 -8.92 0.63
C ASP A 62 10.74 -9.00 0.23
N PHE A 63 11.09 -9.93 -0.66
CA PHE A 63 12.46 -10.07 -1.18
C PHE A 63 12.97 -8.80 -1.88
N ILE A 64 12.13 -8.16 -2.71
CA ILE A 64 12.51 -6.93 -3.42
C ILE A 64 12.71 -5.79 -2.43
N ASN A 65 11.81 -5.63 -1.46
CA ASN A 65 11.89 -4.59 -0.45
C ASN A 65 13.10 -4.77 0.45
N GLU A 66 13.36 -5.97 0.96
CA GLU A 66 14.54 -6.29 1.78
C GLU A 66 15.85 -5.99 1.01
N LYS A 67 15.91 -6.42 -0.26
CA LYS A 67 17.07 -6.13 -1.10
C LYS A 67 17.29 -4.64 -1.28
N LYS A 68 16.24 -3.88 -1.62
CA LYS A 68 16.33 -2.43 -1.83
C LYS A 68 16.68 -1.69 -0.54
N LEU A 69 16.11 -2.10 0.58
CA LEU A 69 16.45 -1.53 1.89
C LEU A 69 17.92 -1.79 2.27
N ALA A 70 18.44 -3.01 1.98
CA ALA A 70 19.83 -3.35 2.24
C ALA A 70 20.83 -2.54 1.39
N GLU A 71 20.45 -2.14 0.18
CA GLU A 71 21.27 -1.30 -0.72
C GLU A 71 21.39 0.16 -0.22
N LEU A 72 20.45 0.62 0.63
CA LEU A 72 20.50 1.97 1.19
C LEU A 72 21.58 2.11 2.27
N PRO A 73 22.28 3.25 2.31
CA PRO A 73 23.23 3.56 3.37
C PRO A 73 22.53 3.83 4.71
N GLY A 74 23.29 3.91 5.78
CA GLY A 74 22.81 4.30 7.11
C GLY A 74 22.31 3.13 7.96
N GLU A 75 21.90 3.48 9.16
CA GLU A 75 21.41 2.51 10.16
C GLU A 75 19.96 2.15 9.90
N GLU A 76 19.64 0.88 10.17
CA GLU A 76 18.28 0.37 10.08
C GLU A 76 17.54 0.64 11.39
N TYR A 77 16.39 1.27 11.28
CA TYR A 77 15.43 1.43 12.37
C TYR A 77 14.32 0.38 12.24
N VAL A 78 14.00 -0.28 13.34
CA VAL A 78 12.92 -1.27 13.38
C VAL A 78 11.79 -0.75 14.25
N SER A 79 10.67 -0.45 13.60
CA SER A 79 9.41 -0.16 14.31
C SER A 79 8.72 -1.48 14.64
N VAL A 80 8.46 -1.70 15.92
CA VAL A 80 7.86 -2.94 16.43
C VAL A 80 6.38 -2.71 16.69
N GLY A 81 5.53 -3.37 15.90
CA GLY A 81 4.09 -3.31 16.07
C GLY A 81 3.62 -4.08 17.31
N LYS A 82 2.47 -3.68 17.83
CA LYS A 82 1.85 -4.28 19.01
C LYS A 82 0.49 -4.87 18.66
N ILE A 83 0.29 -6.14 19.02
CA ILE A 83 -0.99 -6.83 18.87
C ILE A 83 -1.64 -6.96 20.25
N GLU A 84 -2.91 -6.57 20.34
CA GLU A 84 -3.75 -6.80 21.53
C GLU A 84 -5.01 -7.57 21.14
N GLY A 85 -5.38 -8.57 21.94
CA GLY A 85 -6.56 -9.41 21.67
C GLY A 85 -6.40 -10.34 20.48
N ASP A 86 -7.51 -10.57 19.75
CA ASP A 86 -7.57 -11.47 18.60
C ASP A 86 -7.32 -10.68 17.32
N PHE A 87 -6.07 -10.62 16.86
CA PHE A 87 -5.70 -10.03 15.57
C PHE A 87 -4.80 -11.01 14.81
N PRO A 88 -5.34 -11.77 13.84
CA PRO A 88 -4.59 -12.78 13.12
C PRO A 88 -3.42 -12.19 12.33
N GLU A 89 -2.25 -12.82 12.34
CA GLU A 89 -1.09 -12.39 11.55
C GLU A 89 -1.38 -12.26 10.05
N SER A 90 -2.25 -13.13 9.51
CA SER A 90 -2.67 -13.05 8.11
C SER A 90 -3.46 -11.78 7.76
N SER A 91 -3.96 -11.07 8.77
CA SER A 91 -4.74 -9.83 8.64
C SER A 91 -3.91 -8.58 8.93
N LEU A 92 -2.63 -8.74 9.26
CA LEU A 92 -1.74 -7.60 9.48
C LEU A 92 -1.63 -6.75 8.21
N PRO A 93 -1.83 -5.43 8.32
CA PRO A 93 -1.73 -4.53 7.17
C PRO A 93 -0.28 -4.33 6.70
N THR A 94 0.68 -4.50 7.62
CA THR A 94 2.12 -4.43 7.37
C THR A 94 2.85 -5.50 8.20
N GLN A 95 4.18 -5.53 8.12
CA GLN A 95 5.01 -6.41 8.93
C GLN A 95 4.94 -6.01 10.41
N LEU A 96 4.94 -7.02 11.32
CA LEU A 96 4.98 -6.77 12.76
C LEU A 96 6.24 -6.02 13.18
N ASN A 97 7.37 -6.34 12.56
CA ASN A 97 8.64 -5.63 12.71
C ASN A 97 8.94 -4.95 11.37
N LEU A 98 8.63 -3.67 11.29
CA LEU A 98 8.83 -2.89 10.08
C LEU A 98 10.22 -2.26 10.09
N SER A 99 11.10 -2.75 9.23
CA SER A 99 12.43 -2.18 9.01
C SER A 99 12.38 -1.02 8.04
N ILE A 100 12.97 0.11 8.42
CA ILE A 100 13.08 1.30 7.59
C ILE A 100 14.46 1.94 7.72
N LYS A 101 14.85 2.71 6.70
CA LYS A 101 16.06 3.55 6.71
C LYS A 101 15.75 4.92 6.15
N GLU A 102 16.58 5.89 6.46
CA GLU A 102 16.56 7.15 5.70
C GLU A 102 16.75 6.90 4.20
N GLN A 103 16.11 7.67 3.37
CA GLN A 103 16.03 7.52 1.92
C GLN A 103 15.24 6.29 1.43
N ALA A 104 14.62 5.52 2.32
CA ALA A 104 13.73 4.46 1.89
C ALA A 104 12.45 5.03 1.26
N GLN A 105 12.09 4.50 0.10
CA GLN A 105 10.78 4.77 -0.49
C GLN A 105 9.71 4.01 0.27
N VAL A 106 8.64 4.68 0.62
CA VAL A 106 7.52 4.13 1.39
C VAL A 106 6.19 4.42 0.69
N ILE A 107 5.21 3.58 0.98
CA ILE A 107 3.82 3.78 0.56
C ILE A 107 2.93 3.82 1.79
N PHE A 108 2.05 4.81 1.87
CA PHE A 108 1.06 4.90 2.93
C PHE A 108 -0.06 3.89 2.68
N ILE A 109 -0.38 3.10 3.69
CA ILE A 109 -1.37 2.01 3.61
C ILE A 109 -2.70 2.37 4.28
N ASP A 110 -2.82 3.58 4.80
CA ASP A 110 -4.06 4.13 5.36
C ASP A 110 -4.23 5.60 4.99
N ASN A 111 -5.46 6.09 5.12
CA ASN A 111 -5.78 7.50 4.90
C ASN A 111 -5.48 8.29 6.18
N ASP A 112 -4.79 9.41 6.04
CA ASP A 112 -4.55 10.30 7.15
C ASP A 112 -5.83 11.02 7.59
N TYR A 113 -6.02 11.14 8.90
CA TYR A 113 -7.19 11.81 9.46
C TYR A 113 -7.22 13.31 9.10
N GLU A 114 -6.07 13.97 9.06
CA GLU A 114 -5.94 15.38 8.67
C GLU A 114 -5.84 15.59 7.15
N ARG A 115 -5.95 14.49 6.37
CA ARG A 115 -5.87 14.48 4.91
C ARG A 115 -4.53 14.94 4.33
N ARG A 116 -3.45 14.75 5.07
CA ARG A 116 -2.07 15.02 4.60
C ARG A 116 -1.68 14.05 3.47
N TRP A 117 -2.18 12.81 3.53
CA TRP A 117 -2.02 11.78 2.50
C TRP A 117 -3.25 10.86 2.42
N VAL A 118 -3.29 10.04 1.41
CA VAL A 118 -4.28 8.97 1.24
C VAL A 118 -3.58 7.62 1.07
N ASN A 119 -4.32 6.54 1.27
CA ASN A 119 -3.83 5.19 0.99
C ASN A 119 -3.30 5.11 -0.44
N GLY A 120 -2.06 4.63 -0.61
CA GLY A 120 -1.35 4.56 -1.89
C GLY A 120 -0.46 5.78 -2.19
N THR A 121 -0.46 6.82 -1.34
CA THR A 121 0.51 7.92 -1.48
C THR A 121 1.93 7.40 -1.27
N ILE A 122 2.85 7.81 -2.13
CA ILE A 122 4.27 7.45 -2.08
C ILE A 122 5.04 8.61 -1.49
N GLY A 123 6.04 8.28 -0.68
CA GLY A 123 6.98 9.24 -0.11
C GLY A 123 8.35 8.62 0.07
N MET A 124 9.28 9.42 0.54
CA MET A 124 10.64 9.00 0.90
C MET A 124 10.92 9.37 2.35
N VAL A 125 11.45 8.45 3.12
CA VAL A 125 11.89 8.74 4.50
C VAL A 125 12.98 9.77 4.46
N SER A 126 12.70 10.96 4.97
CA SER A 126 13.63 12.10 5.01
C SER A 126 14.46 12.14 6.29
N GLY A 127 14.00 11.50 7.36
CA GLY A 127 14.73 11.40 8.61
C GLY A 127 14.02 10.51 9.63
N ILE A 128 14.80 10.03 10.60
CA ILE A 128 14.32 9.32 11.78
C ILE A 128 15.04 9.93 12.98
N ASP A 129 14.30 10.49 13.93
CA ASP A 129 14.89 11.13 15.08
C ASP A 129 15.28 10.14 16.19
N GLU A 130 15.96 10.64 17.24
CA GLU A 130 16.43 9.84 18.39
C GLU A 130 15.28 9.18 19.17
N ASN A 131 14.05 9.69 19.05
CA ASN A 131 12.86 9.13 19.68
C ASN A 131 12.15 8.09 18.80
N GLY A 132 12.65 7.86 17.58
CA GLY A 132 12.04 6.96 16.60
C GLY A 132 10.89 7.59 15.81
N ASN A 133 10.75 8.91 15.84
CA ASN A 133 9.78 9.60 14.99
C ASN A 133 10.26 9.58 13.52
N VAL A 134 9.39 9.14 12.63
CA VAL A 134 9.68 8.99 11.21
C VAL A 134 9.11 10.16 10.44
N TYR A 135 9.95 10.81 9.65
CA TYR A 135 9.58 11.91 8.77
C TYR A 135 9.59 11.43 7.33
N VAL A 136 8.56 11.78 6.58
CA VAL A 136 8.39 11.36 5.18
C VAL A 136 8.16 12.59 4.30
N LEU A 137 9.00 12.75 3.29
CA LEU A 137 8.86 13.74 2.24
C LEU A 137 7.96 13.18 1.14
N LEU A 138 6.86 13.86 0.85
CA LEU A 138 5.94 13.52 -0.23
C LEU A 138 6.40 14.11 -1.57
N GLU A 139 5.85 13.60 -2.68
CA GLU A 139 6.07 14.14 -4.02
C GLU A 139 5.68 15.64 -4.14
N SER A 140 4.76 16.10 -3.32
CA SER A 140 4.39 17.52 -3.21
C SER A 140 5.51 18.43 -2.70
N GLY A 141 6.62 17.86 -2.21
CA GLY A 141 7.71 18.59 -1.55
C GLY A 141 7.44 18.94 -0.09
N VAL A 142 6.35 18.45 0.49
CA VAL A 142 5.99 18.66 1.90
C VAL A 142 6.45 17.47 2.73
N GLU A 143 7.16 17.76 3.82
CA GLU A 143 7.58 16.77 4.81
C GLU A 143 6.54 16.65 5.92
N HIS A 144 6.26 15.42 6.33
CA HIS A 144 5.32 15.12 7.40
C HIS A 144 5.91 14.15 8.42
N LEU A 145 5.64 14.40 9.69
CA LEU A 145 5.79 13.40 10.75
C LEU A 145 4.71 12.33 10.56
N VAL A 146 5.14 11.06 10.53
CA VAL A 146 4.24 9.91 10.46
C VAL A 146 4.01 9.37 11.87
N GLU A 147 2.79 9.52 12.34
CA GLU A 147 2.39 9.06 13.67
C GLU A 147 1.93 7.60 13.61
N PRO A 148 2.11 6.82 14.69
CA PRO A 148 1.55 5.48 14.80
C PRO A 148 0.03 5.49 14.59
N THR A 149 -0.49 4.47 13.92
CA THR A 149 -1.92 4.29 13.71
C THR A 149 -2.37 2.91 14.18
N SER A 150 -3.64 2.78 14.49
CA SER A 150 -4.19 1.55 15.06
C SER A 150 -5.28 0.98 14.16
N TRP A 151 -5.15 -0.30 13.82
CA TRP A 151 -6.15 -1.08 13.11
C TRP A 151 -6.95 -1.95 14.07
N ARG A 152 -8.24 -2.11 13.79
CA ARG A 152 -9.17 -2.86 14.63
C ARG A 152 -9.69 -4.09 13.90
N ASN A 153 -9.67 -5.23 14.58
CA ASN A 153 -10.34 -6.42 14.14
C ASN A 153 -11.75 -6.47 14.74
N TYR A 154 -12.76 -6.59 13.88
CA TYR A 154 -14.16 -6.59 14.28
C TYR A 154 -14.77 -7.98 14.13
N LYS A 155 -15.57 -8.38 15.13
CA LYS A 155 -16.48 -9.53 15.04
C LYS A 155 -17.91 -9.02 14.94
N TYR A 156 -18.62 -9.53 13.96
CA TYR A 156 -20.00 -9.14 13.72
C TYR A 156 -20.92 -10.18 14.34
N LYS A 157 -21.86 -9.73 15.17
CA LYS A 157 -22.92 -10.58 15.77
C LYS A 157 -24.27 -10.03 15.40
N TYR A 158 -25.20 -10.92 15.04
CA TYR A 158 -26.60 -10.51 14.83
C TYR A 158 -27.34 -10.48 16.16
N ASN A 159 -27.85 -9.31 16.53
CA ASN A 159 -28.72 -9.13 17.70
C ASN A 159 -30.17 -9.34 17.28
N GLU A 160 -30.74 -10.49 17.65
CA GLU A 160 -32.12 -10.86 17.30
C GLU A 160 -33.17 -9.91 17.90
N LYS A 161 -32.94 -9.37 19.09
CA LYS A 161 -33.86 -8.46 19.78
C LYS A 161 -33.97 -7.11 19.07
N GLU A 162 -32.82 -6.57 18.68
CA GLU A 162 -32.74 -5.26 18.02
C GLU A 162 -32.75 -5.36 16.49
N ARG A 163 -32.73 -6.57 15.94
CA ARG A 163 -32.72 -6.87 14.49
C ARG A 163 -31.61 -6.14 13.73
N ARG A 164 -30.45 -6.00 14.35
CA ARG A 164 -29.28 -5.33 13.77
C ARG A 164 -28.02 -6.16 13.94
N ILE A 165 -27.03 -5.88 13.09
CA ILE A 165 -25.67 -6.39 13.26
C ILE A 165 -24.96 -5.47 14.25
N GLU A 166 -24.37 -6.08 15.27
CA GLU A 166 -23.51 -5.41 16.24
C GLU A 166 -22.05 -5.72 15.94
N GLU A 167 -21.20 -4.72 16.10
CA GLU A 167 -19.75 -4.80 15.91
C GLU A 167 -19.09 -4.86 17.30
N GLU A 168 -18.23 -5.85 17.48
CA GLU A 168 -17.39 -6.00 18.67
C GLU A 168 -15.93 -5.96 18.25
N ILE A 169 -15.15 -5.05 18.84
CA ILE A 169 -13.70 -5.04 18.62
C ILE A 169 -13.11 -6.21 19.40
N VAL A 170 -12.49 -7.16 18.72
CA VAL A 170 -11.90 -8.35 19.34
C VAL A 170 -10.38 -8.29 19.42
N GLY A 171 -9.76 -7.39 18.65
CA GLY A 171 -8.31 -7.16 18.70
C GLY A 171 -7.91 -5.87 18.02
N THR A 172 -6.70 -5.43 18.30
CA THR A 172 -6.07 -4.25 17.69
C THR A 172 -4.63 -4.57 17.29
N PHE A 173 -4.16 -3.88 16.26
CA PHE A 173 -2.76 -3.82 15.84
C PHE A 173 -2.34 -2.36 15.73
N GLU A 174 -1.19 -2.00 16.30
CA GLU A 174 -0.57 -0.67 16.25
C GLU A 174 0.86 -0.77 15.79
#